data_d79a9ec1419c882790c2d6ea57db47b7
#
_entry.id   d79a9ec1419c882790c2d6ea57db47b7
#
_cell.length_a   1.000
_cell.length_b   1.000
_cell.length_c   1.000
_cell.angle_alpha   90.00
_cell.angle_beta   90.00
_cell.angle_gamma   90.00
#
_symmetry.space_group_name_H-M   'P 1'
#
loop_
_entity.id
_entity.type
_entity.pdbx_description
1 polymer ?
#
loop_
_entity_poly.entity_id
_entity_poly.type
_entity_poly.pdbx_seq_one_letter_code
_entity_poly.pdbx_strand_id
1 'polypeptide(L)'
;PQPFCQGFVPFALVINKALDMIPGFDKLNIDAEGMKRKFGIMGEPLFLGVVVGCGIGALACKNSQELVDGIPAILGLGIKMGAVMELIPRITSLFIEGLRPISDATRELIARKFKNSASLNIGMSPALVIGHPTTLVVSLLLIPVALFLSVVLPNNQFLPLASLAGMFYLFPAVLPITKGNVLKTFLIGLVSLIVGLYFVTDLAPFFTQAAQDVFVRTNDPAVQIPQGFQGGALDFASSIFSWLIFHAVYNFKIVGSSILVIVALAMA
;
A
#
# COMPACT_ATOMS: atom_id res chain seq x y z
N PRO A 1 -8.63 -9.85 -7.39
CA PRO A 1 -7.22 -9.53 -7.19
C PRO A 1 -7.03 -8.04 -7.40
N GLN A 2 -6.48 -7.37 -6.39
CA GLN A 2 -6.18 -5.94 -6.52
C GLN A 2 -4.81 -5.82 -7.17
N PRO A 3 -4.71 -5.28 -8.39
CA PRO A 3 -3.49 -5.37 -9.19
C PRO A 3 -2.32 -4.54 -8.65
N PHE A 4 -2.57 -3.51 -7.83
CA PHE A 4 -1.50 -2.62 -7.40
C PHE A 4 -0.58 -3.23 -6.33
N CYS A 5 -1.06 -4.06 -5.41
CA CYS A 5 -0.17 -4.73 -4.47
C CYS A 5 0.78 -5.73 -5.16
N GLN A 6 0.39 -6.27 -6.32
CA GLN A 6 1.24 -7.13 -7.13
C GLN A 6 2.35 -6.35 -7.85
N GLY A 7 2.12 -5.07 -8.15
CA GLY A 7 3.11 -4.21 -8.78
C GLY A 7 4.38 -4.00 -7.95
N PHE A 8 4.31 -4.18 -6.65
CA PHE A 8 5.46 -4.06 -5.76
C PHE A 8 6.23 -5.37 -5.56
N VAL A 9 5.70 -6.52 -5.99
CA VAL A 9 6.35 -7.82 -5.84
C VAL A 9 7.74 -7.87 -6.48
N PRO A 10 7.98 -7.37 -7.71
CA PRO A 10 9.32 -7.35 -8.29
C PRO A 10 10.32 -6.55 -7.45
N PHE A 11 9.91 -5.37 -6.96
CA PHE A 11 10.74 -4.58 -6.06
C PHE A 11 11.01 -5.32 -4.76
N ALA A 12 9.98 -5.91 -4.16
CA ALA A 12 10.11 -6.68 -2.94
C ALA A 12 11.10 -7.83 -3.07
N LEU A 13 11.06 -8.58 -4.18
CA LEU A 13 11.97 -9.70 -4.43
C LEU A 13 13.43 -9.23 -4.57
N VAL A 14 13.66 -8.18 -5.38
CA VAL A 14 15.00 -7.64 -5.61
C VAL A 14 15.58 -7.05 -4.33
N ILE A 15 14.81 -6.20 -3.65
CA ILE A 15 15.28 -5.52 -2.44
C ILE A 15 15.46 -6.53 -1.29
N ASN A 16 14.53 -7.47 -1.11
CA ASN A 16 14.68 -8.50 -0.09
C ASN A 16 15.94 -9.33 -0.30
N LYS A 17 16.22 -9.73 -1.55
CA LYS A 17 17.47 -10.44 -1.90
C LYS A 17 18.71 -9.60 -1.62
N ALA A 18 18.68 -8.31 -1.93
CA ALA A 18 19.78 -7.39 -1.64
C ALA A 18 20.00 -7.23 -0.13
N LEU A 19 18.91 -7.11 0.66
CA LEU A 19 18.98 -7.04 2.13
C LEU A 19 19.50 -8.33 2.75
N ASP A 20 19.13 -9.49 2.19
CA ASP A 20 19.61 -10.80 2.65
C ASP A 20 21.11 -11.01 2.37
N MET A 21 21.70 -10.27 1.42
CA MET A 21 23.14 -10.28 1.15
C MET A 21 23.96 -9.48 2.18
N ILE A 22 23.33 -8.64 3.00
CA ILE A 22 24.01 -7.84 4.01
C ILE A 22 24.26 -8.70 5.25
N PRO A 23 25.54 -8.96 5.65
CA PRO A 23 25.84 -9.80 6.80
C PRO A 23 25.24 -9.23 8.09
N GLY A 24 24.46 -10.04 8.80
CA GLY A 24 23.85 -9.63 10.07
C GLY A 24 22.48 -8.97 9.95
N PHE A 25 21.97 -8.68 8.75
CA PHE A 25 20.64 -8.11 8.57
C PHE A 25 19.53 -9.09 9.00
N ASP A 26 19.76 -10.40 8.86
CA ASP A 26 18.85 -11.44 9.32
C ASP A 26 18.68 -11.48 10.83
N LYS A 27 19.68 -10.99 11.61
CA LYS A 27 19.61 -10.87 13.05
C LYS A 27 18.69 -9.71 13.51
N LEU A 28 18.37 -8.79 12.61
CA LEU A 28 17.41 -7.71 12.80
C LEU A 28 15.99 -8.16 12.46
N ASN A 29 15.63 -9.40 12.82
CA ASN A 29 14.27 -9.89 12.64
C ASN A 29 13.35 -9.19 13.65
N ILE A 30 12.79 -8.08 13.24
CA ILE A 30 11.83 -7.30 14.02
C ILE A 30 10.45 -7.61 13.43
N ASP A 31 9.76 -8.56 14.04
CA ASP A 31 8.33 -8.75 13.83
C ASP A 31 7.52 -7.86 14.80
N ALA A 32 6.23 -7.74 14.57
CA ALA A 32 5.38 -6.91 15.42
C ALA A 32 5.33 -7.42 16.87
N GLU A 33 5.43 -8.74 17.08
CA GLU A 33 5.51 -9.34 18.41
C GLU A 33 6.88 -9.11 19.06
N GLY A 34 7.95 -9.19 18.30
CA GLY A 34 9.30 -8.88 18.74
C GLY A 34 9.46 -7.41 19.11
N MET A 35 8.79 -6.50 18.40
CA MET A 35 8.71 -5.09 18.76
C MET A 35 8.04 -4.90 20.13
N LYS A 36 6.90 -5.54 20.34
CA LYS A 36 6.22 -5.52 21.65
C LYS A 36 7.11 -6.05 22.75
N ARG A 37 7.81 -7.17 22.51
CA ARG A 37 8.71 -7.81 23.47
C ARG A 37 9.95 -6.97 23.79
N LYS A 38 10.49 -6.24 22.78
CA LYS A 38 11.72 -5.44 22.92
C LYS A 38 11.45 -4.04 23.48
N PHE A 39 10.33 -3.41 23.12
CA PHE A 39 9.97 -2.05 23.48
C PHE A 39 8.81 -1.96 24.48
N GLY A 40 8.28 -3.11 24.95
CA GLY A 40 7.16 -3.14 25.89
C GLY A 40 5.93 -2.43 25.33
N ILE A 41 5.29 -1.61 26.15
CA ILE A 41 4.09 -0.83 25.78
C ILE A 41 4.33 0.08 24.56
N MET A 42 5.55 0.61 24.41
CA MET A 42 5.89 1.48 23.25
C MET A 42 5.90 0.72 21.93
N GLY A 43 6.06 -0.61 21.94
CA GLY A 43 5.98 -1.46 20.76
C GLY A 43 4.58 -1.97 20.45
N GLU A 44 3.57 -1.63 21.24
CA GLU A 44 2.19 -2.02 20.98
C GLU A 44 1.60 -1.22 19.81
N PRO A 45 0.85 -1.87 18.89
CA PRO A 45 0.22 -1.20 17.75
C PRO A 45 -0.64 -0.01 18.16
N LEU A 46 -1.39 -0.13 19.26
CA LEU A 46 -2.20 0.94 19.82
C LEU A 46 -1.35 2.18 20.15
N PHE A 47 -0.25 1.99 20.87
CA PHE A 47 0.63 3.10 21.26
C PHE A 47 1.30 3.75 20.05
N LEU A 48 1.81 2.94 19.12
CA LEU A 48 2.38 3.45 17.87
C LEU A 48 1.36 4.26 17.07
N GLY A 49 0.12 3.78 16.98
CA GLY A 49 -0.96 4.49 16.32
C GLY A 49 -1.26 5.84 16.95
N VAL A 50 -1.29 5.90 18.29
CA VAL A 50 -1.48 7.16 19.03
C VAL A 50 -0.33 8.14 18.76
N VAL A 51 0.91 7.69 18.86
CA VAL A 51 2.10 8.54 18.65
C VAL A 51 2.14 9.07 17.20
N VAL A 52 1.95 8.20 16.22
CA VAL A 52 1.96 8.60 14.80
C VAL A 52 0.77 9.53 14.50
N GLY A 53 -0.42 9.22 14.99
CA GLY A 53 -1.60 10.04 14.81
C GLY A 53 -1.45 11.44 15.44
N CYS A 54 -0.93 11.52 16.66
CA CYS A 54 -0.63 12.81 17.30
C CYS A 54 0.48 13.55 16.54
N GLY A 55 1.51 12.84 16.06
CA GLY A 55 2.59 13.44 15.27
C GLY A 55 2.06 14.07 13.96
N ILE A 56 1.23 13.35 13.21
CA ILE A 56 0.61 13.87 11.98
C ILE A 56 -0.28 15.07 12.31
N GLY A 57 -1.10 14.98 13.36
CA GLY A 57 -1.96 16.09 13.79
C GLY A 57 -1.17 17.33 14.17
N ALA A 58 -0.04 17.17 14.88
CA ALA A 58 0.85 18.28 15.25
C ALA A 58 1.55 18.91 14.04
N LEU A 59 2.00 18.08 13.08
CA LEU A 59 2.64 18.57 11.85
C LEU A 59 1.65 19.29 10.91
N ALA A 60 0.36 19.06 11.03
CA ALA A 60 -0.66 19.77 10.27
C ALA A 60 -0.86 21.22 10.76
N CYS A 61 -0.44 21.57 11.98
CA CYS A 61 -0.55 22.92 12.55
C CYS A 61 0.55 23.82 11.98
N LYS A 62 0.16 25.01 11.52
CA LYS A 62 1.09 25.98 10.91
C LYS A 62 1.82 26.84 11.94
N ASN A 63 1.20 27.09 13.07
CA ASN A 63 1.68 28.00 14.11
C ASN A 63 1.57 27.36 15.50
N SER A 64 2.38 27.84 16.45
CA SER A 64 2.33 27.38 17.85
C SER A 64 0.98 27.61 18.51
N GLN A 65 0.23 28.65 18.11
CA GLN A 65 -1.12 28.91 18.62
C GLN A 65 -2.09 27.86 18.12
N GLU A 66 -2.07 27.54 16.82
CA GLU A 66 -2.90 26.44 16.23
C GLU A 66 -2.58 25.10 16.88
N LEU A 67 -1.32 24.87 17.26
CA LEU A 67 -0.89 23.66 17.96
C LEU A 67 -1.57 23.56 19.34
N VAL A 68 -1.57 24.65 20.11
CA VAL A 68 -2.17 24.68 21.46
C VAL A 68 -3.69 24.57 21.39
N ASP A 69 -4.33 25.33 20.50
CA ASP A 69 -5.78 25.31 20.31
C ASP A 69 -6.26 23.99 19.70
N GLY A 70 -5.41 23.34 18.91
CA GLY A 70 -5.65 22.06 18.23
C GLY A 70 -5.38 20.81 19.09
N ILE A 71 -4.87 20.91 20.32
CA ILE A 71 -4.55 19.77 21.17
C ILE A 71 -5.69 18.73 21.25
N PRO A 72 -6.97 19.10 21.48
CA PRO A 72 -8.03 18.11 21.53
C PRO A 72 -8.24 17.36 20.22
N ALA A 73 -8.10 18.04 19.08
CA ALA A 73 -8.20 17.43 17.75
C ALA A 73 -7.01 16.50 17.46
N ILE A 74 -5.81 16.91 17.83
CA ILE A 74 -4.56 16.14 17.70
C ILE A 74 -4.65 14.84 18.53
N LEU A 75 -5.05 14.95 19.78
CA LEU A 75 -5.25 13.79 20.65
C LEU A 75 -6.38 12.89 20.14
N GLY A 76 -7.49 13.49 19.67
CA GLY A 76 -8.57 12.76 19.05
C GLY A 76 -8.14 11.96 17.83
N LEU A 77 -7.29 12.53 16.98
CA LEU A 77 -6.70 11.83 15.83
C LEU A 77 -5.79 10.68 16.29
N GLY A 78 -4.92 10.92 17.27
CA GLY A 78 -4.07 9.90 17.84
C GLY A 78 -4.85 8.72 18.41
N ILE A 79 -5.88 8.98 19.22
CA ILE A 79 -6.75 7.94 19.80
C ILE A 79 -7.44 7.14 18.70
N LYS A 80 -8.00 7.81 17.68
CA LYS A 80 -8.64 7.14 16.54
C LYS A 80 -7.67 6.22 15.80
N MET A 81 -6.45 6.68 15.51
CA MET A 81 -5.43 5.87 14.86
C MET A 81 -4.99 4.70 15.72
N GLY A 82 -4.76 4.88 17.02
CA GLY A 82 -4.46 3.81 17.94
C GLY A 82 -5.57 2.76 18.01
N ALA A 83 -6.83 3.21 18.11
CA ALA A 83 -7.98 2.31 18.12
C ALA A 83 -8.07 1.49 16.80
N VAL A 84 -7.85 2.10 15.66
CA VAL A 84 -7.84 1.41 14.36
C VAL A 84 -6.76 0.32 14.32
N MET A 85 -5.55 0.63 14.79
CA MET A 85 -4.44 -0.33 14.83
C MET A 85 -4.69 -1.52 15.75
N GLU A 86 -5.47 -1.35 16.80
CA GLU A 86 -5.82 -2.42 17.71
C GLU A 86 -7.06 -3.20 17.24
N LEU A 87 -8.08 -2.53 16.73
CA LEU A 87 -9.36 -3.15 16.37
C LEU A 87 -9.30 -3.90 15.03
N ILE A 88 -8.61 -3.36 14.02
CA ILE A 88 -8.56 -3.99 12.69
C ILE A 88 -7.98 -5.40 12.74
N PRO A 89 -6.84 -5.69 13.41
CA PRO A 89 -6.32 -7.05 13.49
C PRO A 89 -7.28 -8.03 14.17
N ARG A 90 -7.96 -7.58 15.23
CA ARG A 90 -8.93 -8.40 15.97
C ARG A 90 -10.13 -8.74 15.10
N ILE A 91 -10.71 -7.75 14.41
CA ILE A 91 -11.83 -7.95 13.50
C ILE A 91 -11.42 -8.87 12.35
N THR A 92 -10.24 -8.66 11.76
CA THR A 92 -9.72 -9.50 10.68
C THR A 92 -9.51 -10.94 11.13
N SER A 93 -8.99 -11.15 12.34
CA SER A 93 -8.82 -12.49 12.92
C SER A 93 -10.15 -13.23 13.04
N LEU A 94 -11.20 -12.55 13.50
CA LEU A 94 -12.56 -13.12 13.57
C LEU A 94 -13.11 -13.48 12.18
N PHE A 95 -12.87 -12.63 11.17
CA PHE A 95 -13.25 -12.96 9.79
C PHE A 95 -12.50 -14.19 9.25
N ILE A 96 -11.20 -14.28 9.47
CA ILE A 96 -10.40 -15.43 9.04
C ILE A 96 -10.90 -16.72 9.73
N GLU A 97 -11.16 -16.65 11.01
CA GLU A 97 -11.68 -17.77 11.80
C GLU A 97 -13.06 -18.22 11.30
N GLY A 98 -13.96 -17.27 11.02
CA GLY A 98 -15.28 -17.56 10.46
C GLY A 98 -15.25 -18.10 9.03
N LEU A 99 -14.24 -17.73 8.22
CA LEU A 99 -14.08 -18.20 6.84
C LEU A 99 -13.36 -19.56 6.73
N ARG A 100 -12.63 -19.97 7.77
CA ARG A 100 -11.86 -21.22 7.77
C ARG A 100 -12.72 -22.46 7.44
N PRO A 101 -13.90 -22.69 8.05
CA PRO A 101 -14.74 -23.84 7.73
C PRO A 101 -15.17 -23.87 6.27
N ILE A 102 -15.49 -22.71 5.69
CA ILE A 102 -15.89 -22.60 4.27
C ILE A 102 -14.70 -22.93 3.35
N SER A 103 -13.51 -22.43 3.68
CA SER A 103 -12.30 -22.74 2.95
C SER A 103 -11.96 -24.23 2.98
N ASP A 104 -12.08 -24.87 4.14
CA ASP A 104 -11.79 -26.29 4.31
C ASP A 104 -12.80 -27.16 3.58
N ALA A 105 -14.10 -26.86 3.67
CA ALA A 105 -15.15 -27.54 2.92
C ALA A 105 -14.96 -27.40 1.40
N THR A 106 -14.54 -26.21 0.94
CA THR A 106 -14.27 -25.97 -0.48
C THR A 106 -13.07 -26.78 -0.97
N ARG A 107 -11.99 -26.85 -0.17
CA ARG A 107 -10.81 -27.69 -0.47
C ARG A 107 -11.19 -29.16 -0.57
N GLU A 108 -12.00 -29.65 0.34
CA GLU A 108 -12.47 -31.03 0.34
C GLU A 108 -13.33 -31.37 -0.88
N LEU A 109 -14.26 -30.48 -1.24
CA LEU A 109 -15.06 -30.60 -2.46
C LEU A 109 -14.21 -30.65 -3.73
N ILE A 110 -13.22 -29.77 -3.83
CA ILE A 110 -12.31 -29.71 -4.98
C ILE A 110 -11.46 -30.98 -5.04
N ALA A 111 -10.89 -31.42 -3.91
CA ALA A 111 -10.08 -32.62 -3.83
C ALA A 111 -10.86 -33.89 -4.24
N ARG A 112 -12.14 -33.94 -3.89
CA ARG A 112 -13.05 -35.06 -4.32
C ARG A 112 -13.37 -35.03 -5.81
N LYS A 113 -13.51 -33.81 -6.40
CA LYS A 113 -13.98 -33.65 -7.79
C LYS A 113 -12.82 -33.68 -8.81
N PHE A 114 -11.63 -33.28 -8.42
CA PHE A 114 -10.46 -33.18 -9.29
C PHE A 114 -9.29 -34.00 -8.71
N LYS A 115 -9.11 -35.23 -9.21
CA LYS A 115 -8.09 -36.18 -8.73
C LYS A 115 -6.63 -35.72 -8.76
N ASN A 116 -6.31 -34.63 -9.48
CA ASN A 116 -4.95 -34.08 -9.64
C ASN A 116 -4.74 -32.71 -8.98
N SER A 117 -5.62 -32.25 -8.12
CA SER A 117 -5.59 -30.89 -7.57
C SER A 117 -4.93 -30.80 -6.18
N ALA A 118 -3.90 -31.59 -5.91
CA ALA A 118 -3.21 -31.63 -4.62
C ALA A 118 -2.58 -30.27 -4.16
N SER A 119 -2.62 -29.23 -5.00
CA SER A 119 -2.03 -27.92 -4.69
C SER A 119 -2.92 -26.71 -5.01
N LEU A 120 -4.25 -26.89 -5.03
CA LEU A 120 -5.14 -25.74 -5.24
C LEU A 120 -5.12 -24.81 -4.02
N ASN A 121 -4.52 -23.67 -4.20
CA ASN A 121 -4.58 -22.59 -3.23
C ASN A 121 -5.85 -21.77 -3.45
N ILE A 122 -6.69 -21.66 -2.43
CA ILE A 122 -7.85 -20.77 -2.46
C ILE A 122 -7.34 -19.35 -2.30
N GLY A 123 -7.49 -18.53 -3.35
CA GLY A 123 -7.13 -17.12 -3.31
C GLY A 123 -8.06 -16.36 -2.36
N MET A 124 -7.48 -15.75 -1.33
CA MET A 124 -8.21 -14.85 -0.43
C MET A 124 -7.99 -13.40 -0.86
N SER A 125 -8.93 -12.52 -0.52
CA SER A 125 -8.76 -11.09 -0.78
C SER A 125 -7.55 -10.53 -0.02
N PRO A 126 -6.71 -9.69 -0.65
CA PRO A 126 -5.64 -8.96 0.04
C PRO A 126 -6.14 -8.17 1.25
N ALA A 127 -7.42 -7.79 1.28
CA ALA A 127 -8.04 -7.11 2.42
C ALA A 127 -7.89 -7.86 3.75
N LEU A 128 -7.84 -9.20 3.72
CA LEU A 128 -7.61 -10.00 4.92
C LEU A 128 -6.18 -9.85 5.49
N VAL A 129 -5.22 -9.54 4.63
CA VAL A 129 -3.82 -9.33 5.03
C VAL A 129 -3.58 -7.91 5.55
N ILE A 130 -4.50 -6.97 5.26
CA ILE A 130 -4.44 -5.60 5.80
C ILE A 130 -4.46 -5.63 7.33
N GLY A 131 -5.25 -6.54 7.94
CA GLY A 131 -5.30 -6.72 9.38
C GLY A 131 -4.04 -7.32 10.01
N HIS A 132 -3.02 -7.69 9.22
CA HIS A 132 -1.78 -8.20 9.79
C HIS A 132 -1.01 -7.08 10.51
N PRO A 133 -0.55 -7.29 11.75
CA PRO A 133 0.10 -6.24 12.55
C PRO A 133 1.26 -5.56 11.84
N THR A 134 2.10 -6.30 11.13
CA THR A 134 3.21 -5.75 10.34
C THR A 134 2.73 -4.82 9.24
N THR A 135 1.65 -5.17 8.53
CA THR A 135 1.07 -4.32 7.48
C THR A 135 0.61 -2.99 8.07
N LEU A 136 -0.11 -3.04 9.20
CA LEU A 136 -0.62 -1.83 9.86
C LEU A 136 0.52 -0.92 10.33
N VAL A 137 1.50 -1.48 11.05
CA VAL A 137 2.66 -0.72 11.55
C VAL A 137 3.41 -0.06 10.41
N VAL A 138 3.76 -0.84 9.38
CA VAL A 138 4.56 -0.33 8.24
C VAL A 138 3.78 0.72 7.46
N SER A 139 2.51 0.46 7.15
CA SER A 139 1.68 1.42 6.41
C SER A 139 1.55 2.75 7.15
N LEU A 140 1.33 2.71 8.46
CA LEU A 140 1.24 3.92 9.28
C LEU A 140 2.57 4.69 9.33
N LEU A 141 3.68 4.00 9.50
CA LEU A 141 5.02 4.64 9.48
C LEU A 141 5.34 5.25 8.12
N LEU A 142 4.87 4.64 7.04
CA LEU A 142 5.11 5.15 5.68
C LEU A 142 4.21 6.32 5.29
N ILE A 143 3.09 6.57 5.98
CA ILE A 143 2.25 7.75 5.71
C ILE A 143 3.04 9.05 5.86
N PRO A 144 3.63 9.40 7.02
CA PRO A 144 4.41 10.62 7.15
C PRO A 144 5.66 10.62 6.25
N VAL A 145 6.26 9.45 6.02
CA VAL A 145 7.40 9.31 5.11
C VAL A 145 7.00 9.61 3.67
N ALA A 146 5.84 9.14 3.21
CA ALA A 146 5.32 9.43 1.87
C ALA A 146 5.06 10.92 1.67
N LEU A 147 4.50 11.61 2.67
CA LEU A 147 4.32 13.06 2.65
C LEU A 147 5.67 13.79 2.59
N PHE A 148 6.62 13.40 3.43
CA PHE A 148 7.96 13.97 3.42
C PHE A 148 8.65 13.75 2.08
N LEU A 149 8.64 12.54 1.55
CA LEU A 149 9.22 12.21 0.25
C LEU A 149 8.57 13.02 -0.89
N SER A 150 7.25 13.19 -0.85
CA SER A 150 6.53 13.93 -1.90
C SER A 150 6.96 15.41 -1.98
N VAL A 151 7.45 15.98 -0.88
CA VAL A 151 7.94 17.36 -0.83
C VAL A 151 9.44 17.45 -1.15
N VAL A 152 10.23 16.47 -0.70
CA VAL A 152 11.71 16.52 -0.79
C VAL A 152 12.23 15.96 -2.10
N LEU A 153 11.53 15.02 -2.73
CA LEU A 153 11.98 14.42 -3.98
C LEU A 153 12.02 15.44 -5.12
N PRO A 154 13.17 15.62 -5.79
CA PRO A 154 13.30 16.56 -6.89
C PRO A 154 12.39 16.17 -8.05
N ASN A 155 11.77 17.17 -8.69
CA ASN A 155 10.85 17.00 -9.82
C ASN A 155 9.57 16.20 -9.51
N ASN A 156 9.31 15.82 -8.27
CA ASN A 156 8.03 15.24 -7.91
C ASN A 156 6.94 16.32 -7.95
N GLN A 157 5.84 16.06 -8.65
CA GLN A 157 4.70 16.98 -8.79
C GLN A 157 3.42 16.42 -8.15
N PHE A 158 3.53 15.29 -7.47
CA PHE A 158 2.39 14.60 -6.87
C PHE A 158 2.44 14.62 -5.35
N LEU A 159 1.34 15.08 -4.74
CA LEU A 159 1.13 15.04 -3.29
C LEU A 159 0.03 14.01 -2.97
N PRO A 160 0.35 12.88 -2.33
CA PRO A 160 -0.55 11.72 -2.21
C PRO A 160 -1.61 11.85 -1.11
N LEU A 161 -2.21 13.01 -0.88
CA LEU A 161 -3.13 13.22 0.25
C LEU A 161 -4.30 12.24 0.28
N ALA A 162 -5.01 12.10 -0.86
CA ALA A 162 -6.16 11.19 -0.95
C ALA A 162 -5.72 9.72 -0.97
N SER A 163 -4.56 9.42 -1.55
CA SER A 163 -4.05 8.06 -1.70
C SER A 163 -3.44 7.48 -0.42
N LEU A 164 -3.22 8.30 0.63
CA LEU A 164 -2.66 7.80 1.89
C LEU A 164 -3.55 6.74 2.56
N ALA A 165 -4.87 6.82 2.38
CA ALA A 165 -5.80 5.79 2.85
C ALA A 165 -5.58 4.43 2.18
N GLY A 166 -5.03 4.42 0.95
CA GLY A 166 -4.70 3.23 0.19
C GLY A 166 -3.39 2.55 0.59
N MET A 167 -2.56 3.16 1.47
CA MET A 167 -1.25 2.61 1.85
C MET A 167 -1.31 1.19 2.42
N PHE A 168 -2.37 0.86 3.14
CA PHE A 168 -2.56 -0.48 3.70
C PHE A 168 -2.69 -1.57 2.63
N TYR A 169 -3.05 -1.21 1.40
CA TYR A 169 -3.22 -2.14 0.28
C TYR A 169 -1.93 -2.38 -0.51
N LEU A 170 -0.84 -1.65 -0.24
CA LEU A 170 0.42 -1.78 -0.98
C LEU A 170 1.21 -3.03 -0.58
N PHE A 171 1.11 -3.44 0.68
CA PHE A 171 2.01 -4.44 1.28
C PHE A 171 1.49 -5.87 1.41
N PRO A 172 0.20 -6.21 1.15
CA PRO A 172 -0.28 -7.58 1.33
C PRO A 172 0.53 -8.63 0.56
N ALA A 173 0.99 -8.30 -0.66
CA ALA A 173 1.79 -9.21 -1.46
C ALA A 173 3.30 -9.20 -1.09
N VAL A 174 3.76 -8.17 -0.39
CA VAL A 174 5.16 -8.04 0.09
C VAL A 174 5.37 -8.85 1.37
N LEU A 175 4.36 -8.94 2.22
CA LEU A 175 4.43 -9.58 3.53
C LEU A 175 4.92 -11.03 3.52
N PRO A 176 4.45 -11.92 2.61
CA PRO A 176 4.98 -13.29 2.52
C PRO A 176 6.46 -13.34 2.16
N ILE A 177 6.94 -12.37 1.36
CA ILE A 177 8.35 -12.29 0.92
C ILE A 177 9.25 -11.92 2.11
N THR A 178 8.81 -10.98 2.93
CA THR A 178 9.55 -10.51 4.12
C THR A 178 9.33 -11.35 5.35
N LYS A 179 8.45 -12.37 5.28
CA LYS A 179 8.06 -13.23 6.41
C LYS A 179 7.58 -12.44 7.65
N GLY A 180 6.89 -11.33 7.39
CA GLY A 180 6.37 -10.46 8.45
C GLY A 180 7.41 -9.55 9.13
N ASN A 181 8.65 -9.48 8.64
CA ASN A 181 9.67 -8.59 9.19
C ASN A 181 9.33 -7.12 8.92
N VAL A 182 9.09 -6.35 9.98
CA VAL A 182 8.69 -4.93 9.92
C VAL A 182 9.76 -4.09 9.22
N LEU A 183 11.05 -4.27 9.57
CA LEU A 183 12.14 -3.47 9.00
C LEU A 183 12.33 -3.75 7.50
N LYS A 184 12.33 -5.02 7.10
CA LYS A 184 12.42 -5.40 5.67
C LYS A 184 11.24 -4.84 4.88
N THR A 185 10.02 -5.00 5.41
CA THR A 185 8.80 -4.49 4.76
C THR A 185 8.80 -2.97 4.66
N PHE A 186 9.28 -2.27 5.69
CA PHE A 186 9.42 -0.81 5.69
C PHE A 186 10.43 -0.33 4.63
N LEU A 187 11.60 -0.94 4.55
CA LEU A 187 12.62 -0.57 3.56
C LEU A 187 12.14 -0.84 2.12
N ILE A 188 11.48 -1.97 1.89
CA ILE A 188 10.87 -2.27 0.60
C ILE A 188 9.80 -1.22 0.27
N GLY A 189 8.95 -0.89 1.24
CA GLY A 189 7.93 0.14 1.08
C GLY A 189 8.51 1.52 0.78
N LEU A 190 9.59 1.91 1.47
CA LEU A 190 10.29 3.17 1.25
C LEU A 190 10.81 3.29 -0.18
N VAL A 191 11.55 2.29 -0.66
CA VAL A 191 12.08 2.28 -2.03
C VAL A 191 10.93 2.25 -3.06
N SER A 192 9.91 1.43 -2.82
CA SER A 192 8.74 1.36 -3.69
C SER A 192 8.00 2.69 -3.78
N LEU A 193 7.90 3.44 -2.68
CA LEU A 193 7.28 4.76 -2.66
C LEU A 193 8.10 5.79 -3.43
N ILE A 194 9.43 5.79 -3.27
CA ILE A 194 10.30 6.71 -4.03
C ILE A 194 10.10 6.51 -5.53
N VAL A 195 10.19 5.28 -5.99
CA VAL A 195 10.01 4.95 -7.42
C VAL A 195 8.56 5.19 -7.84
N GLY A 196 7.59 4.82 -7.00
CA GLY A 196 6.17 4.99 -7.26
C GLY A 196 5.77 6.45 -7.42
N LEU A 197 6.31 7.37 -6.62
CA LEU A 197 6.05 8.81 -6.74
C LEU A 197 6.50 9.37 -8.09
N TYR A 198 7.65 8.91 -8.61
CA TYR A 198 8.09 9.30 -9.95
C TYR A 198 7.17 8.75 -11.05
N PHE A 199 6.72 7.49 -10.93
CA PHE A 199 5.76 6.93 -11.88
C PHE A 199 4.43 7.69 -11.87
N VAL A 200 3.93 8.05 -10.68
CA VAL A 200 2.70 8.84 -10.55
C VAL A 200 2.88 10.23 -11.17
N THR A 201 4.01 10.88 -10.92
CA THR A 201 4.31 12.20 -11.50
C THR A 201 4.33 12.16 -13.02
N ASP A 202 4.95 11.13 -13.60
CA ASP A 202 5.03 10.94 -15.05
C ASP A 202 3.66 10.63 -15.68
N LEU A 203 2.80 9.88 -14.98
CA LEU A 203 1.46 9.55 -15.45
C LEU A 203 0.39 10.61 -15.13
N ALA A 204 0.68 11.57 -14.24
CA ALA A 204 -0.30 12.56 -13.77
C ALA A 204 -0.94 13.39 -14.88
N PRO A 205 -0.22 13.88 -15.93
CA PRO A 205 -0.84 14.62 -17.03
C PRO A 205 -1.91 13.79 -17.76
N PHE A 206 -1.65 12.53 -17.99
CA PHE A 206 -2.58 11.62 -18.68
C PHE A 206 -3.81 11.29 -17.84
N PHE A 207 -3.62 11.10 -16.54
CA PHE A 207 -4.72 10.94 -15.58
C PHE A 207 -5.63 12.18 -15.57
N THR A 208 -5.02 13.36 -15.54
CA THR A 208 -5.75 14.62 -15.53
C THR A 208 -6.54 14.81 -16.82
N GLN A 209 -5.93 14.52 -17.98
CA GLN A 209 -6.59 14.59 -19.27
C GLN A 209 -7.78 13.62 -19.35
N ALA A 210 -7.59 12.37 -18.92
CA ALA A 210 -8.68 11.39 -18.90
C ALA A 210 -9.83 11.81 -17.98
N ALA A 211 -9.53 12.41 -16.81
CA ALA A 211 -10.53 12.95 -15.92
C ALA A 211 -11.28 14.15 -16.52
N GLN A 212 -10.58 15.04 -17.23
CA GLN A 212 -11.20 16.15 -17.95
C GLN A 212 -12.13 15.67 -19.07
N ASP A 213 -11.72 14.66 -19.84
CA ASP A 213 -12.55 14.06 -20.89
C ASP A 213 -13.83 13.47 -20.32
N VAL A 214 -13.76 12.81 -19.14
CA VAL A 214 -14.95 12.31 -18.43
C VAL A 214 -15.84 13.46 -17.97
N PHE A 215 -15.24 14.52 -17.40
CA PHE A 215 -15.98 15.71 -16.97
C PHE A 215 -16.75 16.35 -18.12
N VAL A 216 -16.10 16.55 -19.27
CA VAL A 216 -16.75 17.13 -20.47
C VAL A 216 -17.91 16.25 -20.96
N ARG A 217 -17.76 14.91 -20.86
CA ARG A 217 -18.82 13.98 -21.30
C ARG A 217 -20.00 13.91 -20.33
N THR A 218 -19.74 13.98 -19.05
CA THR A 218 -20.78 13.81 -17.99
C THR A 218 -21.42 15.12 -17.60
N ASN A 219 -20.75 16.25 -17.89
CA ASN A 219 -21.14 17.59 -17.48
C ASN A 219 -21.49 17.70 -15.97
N ASP A 220 -20.77 16.95 -15.13
CA ASP A 220 -20.99 16.89 -13.69
C ASP A 220 -20.20 18.01 -12.99
N PRO A 221 -20.88 18.99 -12.36
CA PRO A 221 -20.21 20.09 -11.69
C PRO A 221 -19.37 19.64 -10.47
N ALA A 222 -19.59 18.44 -9.96
CA ALA A 222 -18.80 17.87 -8.85
C ALA A 222 -17.39 17.45 -9.25
N VAL A 223 -17.11 17.34 -10.56
CA VAL A 223 -15.83 16.87 -11.13
C VAL A 223 -15.02 18.02 -11.73
N GLN A 224 -15.22 19.25 -11.27
CA GLN A 224 -14.43 20.38 -11.76
C GLN A 224 -12.96 20.26 -11.37
N ILE A 225 -12.10 20.18 -12.37
CA ILE A 225 -10.65 20.16 -12.18
C ILE A 225 -10.13 21.59 -12.31
N PRO A 226 -9.51 22.18 -11.27
CA PRO A 226 -8.93 23.51 -11.37
C PRO A 226 -7.88 23.60 -12.49
N GLN A 227 -7.81 24.77 -13.15
CA GLN A 227 -6.78 25.00 -14.15
C GLN A 227 -5.38 24.85 -13.55
N GLY A 228 -4.51 24.09 -14.24
CA GLY A 228 -3.15 23.82 -13.79
C GLY A 228 -3.02 22.73 -12.72
N PHE A 229 -4.11 22.13 -12.28
CA PHE A 229 -4.06 20.98 -11.36
C PHE A 229 -3.69 19.70 -12.13
N GLN A 230 -2.76 18.95 -11.57
CA GLN A 230 -2.42 17.62 -12.06
C GLN A 230 -2.73 16.61 -10.97
N GLY A 231 -3.59 15.65 -11.28
CA GLY A 231 -4.03 14.61 -10.38
C GLY A 231 -3.44 13.25 -10.75
N GLY A 232 -3.35 12.38 -9.77
CA GLY A 232 -2.93 10.99 -9.96
C GLY A 232 -3.41 10.13 -8.80
N ALA A 233 -3.21 8.82 -8.90
CA ALA A 233 -3.53 7.87 -7.87
C ALA A 233 -2.30 7.02 -7.54
N LEU A 234 -1.83 7.09 -6.29
CA LEU A 234 -0.65 6.35 -5.84
C LEU A 234 -0.86 4.83 -5.95
N ASP A 235 -2.05 4.37 -5.61
CA ASP A 235 -2.42 2.97 -5.59
C ASP A 235 -2.38 2.28 -6.97
N PHE A 236 -2.67 2.99 -8.04
CA PHE A 236 -2.61 2.44 -9.40
C PHE A 236 -1.36 2.87 -10.16
N ALA A 237 -1.05 4.15 -10.19
CA ALA A 237 0.00 4.71 -11.03
C ALA A 237 1.42 4.45 -10.49
N SER A 238 1.58 4.14 -9.19
CA SER A 238 2.89 3.79 -8.60
C SER A 238 3.41 2.40 -8.98
N SER A 239 2.59 1.58 -9.63
CA SER A 239 2.98 0.23 -10.06
C SER A 239 3.86 0.28 -11.32
N ILE A 240 4.99 -0.45 -11.29
CA ILE A 240 5.86 -0.60 -12.47
C ILE A 240 5.11 -1.21 -13.67
N PHE A 241 4.19 -2.14 -13.41
CA PHE A 241 3.42 -2.77 -14.48
C PHE A 241 2.46 -1.79 -15.13
N SER A 242 1.76 -0.96 -14.35
CA SER A 242 0.87 0.08 -14.89
C SER A 242 1.64 1.09 -15.72
N TRP A 243 2.81 1.50 -15.24
CA TRP A 243 3.70 2.42 -15.95
C TRP A 243 4.21 1.83 -17.27
N LEU A 244 4.72 0.59 -17.24
CA LEU A 244 5.21 -0.10 -18.44
C LEU A 244 4.11 -0.34 -19.46
N ILE A 245 2.94 -0.82 -19.03
CA ILE A 245 1.79 -1.07 -19.92
C ILE A 245 1.35 0.24 -20.58
N PHE A 246 1.23 1.32 -19.80
CA PHE A 246 0.84 2.60 -20.31
C PHE A 246 1.81 3.08 -21.39
N HIS A 247 3.13 3.12 -21.10
CA HIS A 247 4.14 3.59 -22.05
C HIS A 247 4.29 2.68 -23.26
N ALA A 248 4.13 1.37 -23.11
CA ALA A 248 4.12 0.44 -24.24
C ALA A 248 2.99 0.76 -25.22
N VAL A 249 1.78 1.03 -24.71
CA VAL A 249 0.64 1.38 -25.56
C VAL A 249 0.76 2.81 -26.10
N TYR A 250 1.15 3.77 -25.27
CA TYR A 250 1.25 5.17 -25.65
C TYR A 250 2.31 5.41 -26.74
N ASN A 251 3.52 4.86 -26.57
CA ASN A 251 4.63 5.08 -27.49
C ASN A 251 4.55 4.21 -28.75
N PHE A 252 4.12 2.96 -28.61
CA PHE A 252 4.10 2.00 -29.71
C PHE A 252 2.70 1.72 -30.29
N LYS A 253 1.66 2.36 -29.75
CA LYS A 253 0.27 2.30 -30.21
C LYS A 253 -0.18 0.83 -30.47
N ILE A 254 -0.54 0.53 -31.72
CA ILE A 254 -1.05 -0.78 -32.12
C ILE A 254 0.01 -1.88 -31.90
N VAL A 255 1.28 -1.61 -32.17
CA VAL A 255 2.36 -2.59 -31.98
C VAL A 255 2.54 -2.92 -30.51
N GLY A 256 2.54 -1.89 -29.65
CA GLY A 256 2.63 -2.08 -28.19
C GLY A 256 1.44 -2.86 -27.64
N SER A 257 0.23 -2.53 -28.07
CA SER A 257 -0.97 -3.28 -27.68
C SER A 257 -0.91 -4.75 -28.11
N SER A 258 -0.46 -5.01 -29.36
CA SER A 258 -0.34 -6.37 -29.89
C SER A 258 0.69 -7.20 -29.12
N ILE A 259 1.84 -6.62 -28.79
CA ILE A 259 2.87 -7.28 -27.95
C ILE A 259 2.30 -7.63 -26.57
N LEU A 260 1.60 -6.70 -25.93
CA LEU A 260 1.00 -6.94 -24.61
C LEU A 260 -0.04 -8.06 -24.64
N VAL A 261 -0.87 -8.11 -25.70
CA VAL A 261 -1.85 -9.19 -25.89
C VAL A 261 -1.14 -10.53 -26.08
N ILE A 262 -0.09 -10.58 -26.90
CA ILE A 262 0.70 -11.81 -27.12
C ILE A 262 1.32 -12.28 -25.80
N VAL A 263 1.94 -11.37 -25.03
CA VAL A 263 2.53 -11.71 -23.73
C VAL A 263 1.45 -12.22 -22.76
N ALA A 264 0.30 -11.55 -22.70
CA ALA A 264 -0.81 -11.98 -21.83
C ALA A 264 -1.33 -13.38 -22.21
N LEU A 265 -1.45 -13.67 -23.52
CA LEU A 265 -1.85 -14.99 -24.01
C LEU A 265 -0.79 -16.08 -23.76
N ALA A 266 0.50 -15.71 -23.79
CA ALA A 266 1.59 -16.64 -23.49
C ALA A 266 1.71 -16.95 -22.00
N MET A 267 1.18 -16.08 -21.14
CA MET A 267 1.17 -16.26 -19.66
C MET A 267 -0.11 -16.93 -19.15
N ALA A 268 -1.16 -17.03 -19.96
CA ALA A 268 -2.43 -17.68 -19.64
C ALA A 268 -2.39 -19.18 -19.88
#